data_45fbd6994c64e56f99cd014b1ed47daf
#
_entry.id   45fbd6994c64e56f99cd014b1ed47daf
#
_cell.length_a   1.000
_cell.length_b   1.000
_cell.length_c   1.000
_cell.angle_alpha   90.00
_cell.angle_beta   90.00
_cell.angle_gamma   90.00
#
_symmetry.space_group_name_H-M   'P 1'
#
loop_
_entity.id
_entity.type
_entity.pdbx_description
1 polymer ?
#
loop_
_entity_poly.entity_id
_entity_poly.type
_entity_poly.pdbx_seq_one_letter_code
_entity_poly.pdbx_strand_id
1 'polypeptide(L)'
;MTYLWIKSLHVLFVMAWVAAVFYLPRILVNIAEAGSEPAVKARLELMGLRLYRFGGMMFGVAFLFGLTLWLGSYMFPTILPHWRQLGWLHAKMALVAVLLVYYIWSGRMMKRSAKGGALPSARTLRLLNELPVLLLLGVIFLAVAKPF
;
A
#
# COMPACT_ATOMS: atom_id res chain seq x y z
N MET A 1 -19.78 10.53 16.28
CA MET A 1 -20.17 9.48 15.28
C MET A 1 -19.55 9.74 13.91
N THR A 2 -19.64 10.94 13.36
CA THR A 2 -19.05 11.28 12.04
C THR A 2 -17.54 10.96 11.95
N TYR A 3 -16.77 11.33 12.96
CA TYR A 3 -15.34 11.00 13.03
C TYR A 3 -15.07 9.48 12.95
N LEU A 4 -15.84 8.69 13.68
CA LEU A 4 -15.65 7.22 13.70
C LEU A 4 -15.96 6.60 12.33
N TRP A 5 -16.98 7.09 11.63
CA TRP A 5 -17.29 6.64 10.28
C TRP A 5 -16.19 6.98 9.28
N ILE A 6 -15.70 8.22 9.27
CA ILE A 6 -14.61 8.65 8.39
C ILE A 6 -13.35 7.83 8.67
N LYS A 7 -13.02 7.63 9.95
CA LYS A 7 -11.88 6.80 10.37
C LYS A 7 -12.04 5.35 9.94
N SER A 8 -13.23 4.76 10.09
CA SER A 8 -13.51 3.38 9.68
C SER A 8 -13.36 3.20 8.18
N LEU A 9 -13.89 4.13 7.39
CA LEU A 9 -13.72 4.11 5.93
C LEU A 9 -12.26 4.28 5.53
N HIS A 10 -11.53 5.18 6.18
CA HIS A 10 -10.09 5.32 5.96
C HIS A 10 -9.37 4.00 6.18
N VAL A 11 -9.62 3.34 7.32
CA VAL A 11 -9.00 2.04 7.64
C VAL A 11 -9.37 0.96 6.64
N LEU A 12 -10.64 0.90 6.22
CA LEU A 12 -11.11 -0.07 5.23
C LEU A 12 -10.34 0.04 3.90
N PHE A 13 -10.22 1.25 3.37
CA PHE A 13 -9.51 1.47 2.10
C PHE A 13 -7.99 1.32 2.23
N VAL A 14 -7.42 1.65 3.39
CA VAL A 14 -6.02 1.33 3.71
C VAL A 14 -5.79 -0.18 3.69
N MET A 15 -6.68 -0.96 4.31
CA MET A 15 -6.58 -2.44 4.28
C MET A 15 -6.65 -2.99 2.86
N ALA A 16 -7.53 -2.47 2.03
CA ALA A 16 -7.65 -2.88 0.63
C ALA A 16 -6.37 -2.58 -0.17
N TRP A 17 -5.76 -1.40 0.05
CA TRP A 17 -4.47 -1.06 -0.57
C TRP A 17 -3.33 -1.94 -0.06
N VAL A 18 -3.26 -2.17 1.24
CA VAL A 18 -2.24 -3.02 1.87
C VAL A 18 -2.29 -4.46 1.34
N ALA A 19 -3.49 -4.99 1.09
CA ALA A 19 -3.64 -6.29 0.45
C ALA A 19 -2.94 -6.32 -0.92
N ALA A 20 -3.08 -5.26 -1.73
CA ALA A 20 -2.38 -5.14 -2.99
C ALA A 20 -0.86 -5.00 -2.80
N VAL A 21 -0.41 -4.22 -1.82
CA VAL A 21 1.02 -4.05 -1.50
C VAL A 21 1.67 -5.40 -1.16
N PHE A 22 0.99 -6.25 -0.40
CA PHE A 22 1.52 -7.56 -0.02
C PHE A 22 1.44 -8.60 -1.13
N TYR A 23 0.37 -8.60 -1.89
CA TYR A 23 0.13 -9.68 -2.84
C TYR A 23 0.81 -9.46 -4.19
N LEU A 24 0.98 -8.21 -4.61
CA LEU A 24 1.61 -7.89 -5.89
C LEU A 24 3.04 -8.45 -6.02
N PRO A 25 3.93 -8.32 -5.02
CA PRO A 25 5.25 -8.95 -5.07
C PRO A 25 5.19 -10.48 -5.10
N ARG A 26 4.20 -11.10 -4.49
CA ARG A 26 3.99 -12.55 -4.54
C ARG A 26 3.61 -13.03 -5.94
N ILE A 27 2.81 -12.25 -6.65
CA ILE A 27 2.51 -12.54 -8.07
C ILE A 27 3.78 -12.44 -8.90
N LEU A 28 4.66 -11.46 -8.65
CA LEU A 28 5.96 -11.36 -9.32
C LEU A 28 6.83 -12.60 -9.08
N VAL A 29 6.86 -13.12 -7.86
CA VAL A 29 7.57 -14.36 -7.54
C VAL A 29 7.00 -15.53 -8.36
N ASN A 30 5.68 -15.65 -8.42
CA ASN A 30 5.03 -16.71 -9.22
C ASN A 30 5.34 -16.58 -10.70
N ILE A 31 5.40 -15.36 -11.25
CA ILE A 31 5.80 -15.14 -12.63
C ILE A 31 7.24 -15.59 -12.87
N ALA A 32 8.16 -15.27 -11.96
CA ALA A 32 9.55 -15.69 -12.05
C ALA A 32 9.71 -17.21 -11.96
N GLU A 33 8.85 -17.89 -11.19
CA GLU A 33 8.84 -19.36 -11.04
C GLU A 33 8.11 -20.07 -12.18
N ALA A 34 7.18 -19.41 -12.88
CA ALA A 34 6.44 -20.01 -14.00
C ALA A 34 7.36 -20.39 -15.18
N GLY A 35 8.55 -19.82 -15.25
CA GLY A 35 9.54 -20.15 -16.27
C GLY A 35 9.06 -19.85 -17.68
N SER A 36 9.08 -20.88 -18.55
CA SER A 36 8.77 -20.76 -19.97
C SER A 36 7.31 -21.06 -20.34
N GLU A 37 6.41 -21.20 -19.37
CA GLU A 37 4.99 -21.47 -19.64
C GLU A 37 4.22 -20.18 -20.00
N PRO A 38 3.99 -19.87 -21.32
CA PRO A 38 3.45 -18.57 -21.71
C PRO A 38 2.03 -18.30 -21.22
N ALA A 39 1.17 -19.32 -21.19
CA ALA A 39 -0.22 -19.20 -20.75
C ALA A 39 -0.33 -18.86 -19.27
N VAL A 40 0.45 -19.53 -18.42
CA VAL A 40 0.50 -19.30 -16.97
C VAL A 40 1.05 -17.91 -16.70
N LYS A 41 2.15 -17.54 -17.34
CA LYS A 41 2.78 -16.21 -17.22
C LYS A 41 1.81 -15.10 -17.59
N ALA A 42 1.14 -15.21 -18.73
CA ALA A 42 0.18 -14.22 -19.21
C ALA A 42 -0.98 -14.03 -18.23
N ARG A 43 -1.49 -15.12 -17.64
CA ARG A 43 -2.56 -15.07 -16.64
C ARG A 43 -2.13 -14.36 -15.38
N LEU A 44 -0.94 -14.67 -14.86
CA LEU A 44 -0.37 -14.03 -13.67
C LEU A 44 -0.12 -12.53 -13.90
N GLU A 45 0.41 -12.16 -15.04
CA GLU A 45 0.62 -10.76 -15.42
C GLU A 45 -0.69 -9.98 -15.49
N LEU A 46 -1.73 -10.56 -16.06
CA LEU A 46 -3.06 -9.95 -16.09
C LEU A 46 -3.63 -9.74 -14.68
N MET A 47 -3.51 -10.75 -13.82
CA MET A 47 -3.94 -10.65 -12.41
C MET A 47 -3.17 -9.55 -11.68
N GLY A 48 -1.86 -9.50 -11.86
CA GLY A 48 -1.00 -8.49 -11.24
C GLY A 48 -1.32 -7.07 -11.68
N LEU A 49 -1.55 -6.86 -12.97
CA LEU A 49 -1.91 -5.54 -13.50
C LEU A 49 -3.28 -5.06 -12.99
N ARG A 50 -4.25 -5.97 -12.89
CA ARG A 50 -5.57 -5.68 -12.32
C ARG A 50 -5.46 -5.34 -10.83
N LEU A 51 -4.68 -6.11 -10.07
CA LEU A 51 -4.44 -5.87 -8.65
C LEU A 51 -3.72 -4.53 -8.43
N TYR A 52 -2.73 -4.21 -9.24
CA TYR A 52 -2.03 -2.93 -9.18
C TYR A 52 -2.97 -1.75 -9.42
N ARG A 53 -3.83 -1.85 -10.41
CA ARG A 53 -4.82 -0.81 -10.71
C ARG A 53 -5.84 -0.66 -9.56
N PHE A 54 -6.36 -1.77 -9.06
CA PHE A 54 -7.26 -1.79 -7.92
C PHE A 54 -6.63 -1.15 -6.68
N GLY A 55 -5.41 -1.58 -6.33
CA GLY A 55 -4.69 -1.04 -5.17
C GLY A 55 -4.42 0.46 -5.29
N GLY A 56 -4.10 0.96 -6.48
CA GLY A 56 -3.93 2.40 -6.72
C GLY A 56 -5.20 3.20 -6.48
N MET A 57 -6.36 2.70 -6.91
CA MET A 57 -7.66 3.32 -6.62
C MET A 57 -7.97 3.31 -5.12
N MET A 58 -7.71 2.19 -4.44
CA MET A 58 -7.93 2.08 -2.99
C MET A 58 -7.03 3.02 -2.21
N PHE A 59 -5.77 3.17 -2.61
CA PHE A 59 -4.87 4.16 -2.02
C PHE A 59 -5.40 5.58 -2.18
N GLY A 60 -5.86 5.95 -3.37
CA GLY A 60 -6.43 7.28 -3.63
C GLY A 60 -7.60 7.60 -2.71
N VAL A 61 -8.53 6.67 -2.54
CA VAL A 61 -9.69 6.82 -1.65
C VAL A 61 -9.24 6.88 -0.18
N ALA A 62 -8.33 5.99 0.24
CA ALA A 62 -7.77 6.00 1.58
C ALA A 62 -7.06 7.33 1.89
N PHE A 63 -6.32 7.86 0.94
CA PHE A 63 -5.63 9.14 1.06
C PHE A 63 -6.61 10.31 1.25
N LEU A 64 -7.69 10.33 0.49
CA LEU A 64 -8.73 11.36 0.63
C LEU A 64 -9.37 11.33 2.02
N PHE A 65 -9.73 10.15 2.54
CA PHE A 65 -10.24 10.03 3.90
C PHE A 65 -9.20 10.42 4.95
N GLY A 66 -7.94 10.03 4.76
CA GLY A 66 -6.85 10.43 5.65
C GLY A 66 -6.62 11.94 5.66
N LEU A 67 -6.69 12.57 4.50
CA LEU A 67 -6.59 14.02 4.35
C LEU A 67 -7.78 14.74 5.02
N THR A 68 -8.98 14.19 4.88
CA THR A 68 -10.19 14.70 5.54
C THR A 68 -10.03 14.63 7.08
N LEU A 69 -9.48 13.54 7.61
CA LEU A 69 -9.20 13.41 9.04
C LEU A 69 -8.19 14.43 9.52
N TRP A 70 -7.14 14.68 8.74
CA TRP A 70 -6.08 15.61 9.11
C TRP A 70 -6.53 17.08 8.99
N LEU A 71 -6.92 17.50 7.80
CA LEU A 71 -7.33 18.90 7.56
C LEU A 71 -8.64 19.23 8.28
N GLY A 72 -9.58 18.30 8.32
CA GLY A 72 -10.85 18.48 9.00
C GLY A 72 -10.70 18.69 10.50
N SER A 73 -9.64 18.16 11.12
CA SER A 73 -9.35 18.42 12.54
C SER A 73 -9.04 19.89 12.82
N TYR A 74 -8.53 20.63 11.85
CA TYR A 74 -8.30 22.08 11.95
C TYR A 74 -9.54 22.89 11.60
N MET A 75 -10.29 22.45 10.57
CA MET A 75 -11.44 23.19 10.07
C MET A 75 -12.70 22.98 10.91
N PHE A 76 -12.85 21.80 11.49
CA PHE A 76 -14.04 21.37 12.26
C PHE A 76 -13.66 20.71 13.57
N PRO A 77 -13.02 21.45 14.52
CA PRO A 77 -12.51 20.85 15.76
C PRO A 77 -13.61 20.33 16.70
N THR A 78 -14.87 20.74 16.48
CA THR A 78 -16.03 20.23 17.22
C THR A 78 -16.49 18.85 16.75
N ILE A 79 -16.17 18.49 15.52
CA ILE A 79 -16.58 17.23 14.88
C ILE A 79 -15.42 16.24 14.86
N LEU A 80 -14.21 16.75 14.56
CA LEU A 80 -12.99 15.95 14.44
C LEU A 80 -11.99 16.32 15.53
N PRO A 81 -11.42 15.32 16.24
CA PRO A 81 -10.47 15.59 17.31
C PRO A 81 -9.23 16.30 16.79
N HIS A 82 -8.84 17.39 17.44
CA HIS A 82 -7.61 18.11 17.14
C HIS A 82 -6.44 17.47 17.89
N TRP A 83 -5.40 17.08 17.15
CA TRP A 83 -4.20 16.51 17.73
C TRP A 83 -3.13 17.60 17.90
N ARG A 84 -2.71 17.82 19.15
CA ARG A 84 -1.66 18.79 19.47
C ARG A 84 -0.28 18.34 19.03
N GLN A 85 -0.03 17.04 19.14
CA GLN A 85 1.26 16.44 18.74
C GLN A 85 1.11 15.75 17.39
N LEU A 86 1.87 16.19 16.40
CA LEU A 86 1.81 15.70 15.03
C LEU A 86 3.05 14.91 14.60
N GLY A 87 4.03 14.74 15.49
CA GLY A 87 5.27 14.01 15.17
C GLY A 87 4.99 12.59 14.66
N TRP A 88 4.10 11.86 15.34
CA TRP A 88 3.69 10.52 14.92
C TRP A 88 3.05 10.51 13.53
N LEU A 89 2.29 11.55 13.18
CA LEU A 89 1.65 11.66 11.88
C LEU A 89 2.69 11.86 10.77
N HIS A 90 3.67 12.73 10.98
CA HIS A 90 4.76 12.95 10.03
C HIS A 90 5.60 11.69 9.83
N ALA A 91 5.95 11.00 10.92
CA ALA A 91 6.66 9.71 10.87
C ALA A 91 5.84 8.64 10.12
N LYS A 92 4.53 8.54 10.39
CA LYS A 92 3.61 7.65 9.68
C LYS A 92 3.59 7.98 8.18
N MET A 93 3.47 9.26 7.83
CA MET A 93 3.44 9.68 6.42
C MET A 93 4.74 9.35 5.69
N ALA A 94 5.89 9.47 6.36
CA ALA A 94 7.18 9.07 5.80
C ALA A 94 7.22 7.57 5.49
N LEU A 95 6.76 6.71 6.42
CA LEU A 95 6.68 5.26 6.21
C LEU A 95 5.69 4.89 5.09
N VAL A 96 4.55 5.57 5.04
CA VAL A 96 3.55 5.38 3.97
C VAL A 96 4.14 5.78 2.61
N ALA A 97 4.92 6.86 2.55
CA ALA A 97 5.61 7.26 1.33
C ALA A 97 6.59 6.18 0.84
N VAL A 98 7.36 5.58 1.74
CA VAL A 98 8.27 4.46 1.41
C VAL A 98 7.47 3.24 0.91
N LEU A 99 6.36 2.90 1.57
CA LEU A 99 5.46 1.83 1.10
C LEU A 99 4.89 2.12 -0.28
N LEU A 100 4.51 3.37 -0.54
CA LEU A 100 3.99 3.80 -1.83
C LEU A 100 5.05 3.68 -2.94
N VAL A 101 6.29 4.09 -2.66
CA VAL A 101 7.42 3.91 -3.58
C VAL A 101 7.63 2.43 -3.89
N TYR A 102 7.61 1.57 -2.88
CA TYR A 102 7.70 0.12 -3.03
C TYR A 102 6.56 -0.45 -3.90
N TYR A 103 5.34 -0.01 -3.65
CA TYR A 103 4.17 -0.40 -4.42
C TYR A 103 4.27 0.01 -5.90
N ILE A 104 4.68 1.25 -6.17
CA ILE A 104 4.89 1.76 -7.53
C ILE A 104 5.99 0.98 -8.24
N TRP A 105 7.08 0.69 -7.54
CA TRP A 105 8.18 -0.12 -8.07
C TRP A 105 7.71 -1.54 -8.44
N SER A 106 6.93 -2.19 -7.57
CA SER A 106 6.31 -3.49 -7.86
C SER A 106 5.40 -3.44 -9.09
N GLY A 107 4.59 -2.40 -9.22
CA GLY A 107 3.73 -2.19 -10.38
C GLY A 107 4.51 -1.94 -11.67
N ARG A 108 5.62 -1.21 -11.60
CA ARG A 108 6.52 -1.02 -12.75
C ARG A 108 7.16 -2.32 -13.20
N MET A 109 7.59 -3.16 -12.26
CA MET A 109 8.11 -4.49 -12.59
C MET A 109 7.04 -5.37 -13.25
N MET A 110 5.80 -5.30 -12.76
CA MET A 110 4.68 -6.03 -13.35
C MET A 110 4.44 -5.59 -14.81
N LYS A 111 4.41 -4.29 -15.06
CA LYS A 111 4.24 -3.74 -16.41
C LYS A 111 5.41 -4.11 -17.32
N ARG A 112 6.62 -4.09 -16.77
CA ARG A 112 7.84 -4.49 -17.50
C ARG A 112 7.79 -5.97 -17.90
N SER A 113 7.39 -6.83 -16.99
CA SER A 113 7.21 -8.27 -17.25
C SER A 113 6.18 -8.51 -18.34
N ALA A 114 5.03 -7.83 -18.29
CA ALA A 114 3.98 -7.94 -19.31
C ALA A 114 4.43 -7.51 -20.72
N LYS A 115 5.46 -6.67 -20.81
CA LYS A 115 6.09 -6.25 -22.07
C LYS A 115 7.27 -7.14 -22.48
N GLY A 116 7.49 -8.27 -21.81
CA GLY A 116 8.58 -9.19 -22.10
C GLY A 116 9.91 -8.84 -21.44
N GLY A 117 9.95 -7.87 -20.52
CA GLY A 117 11.15 -7.50 -19.79
C GLY A 117 11.55 -8.55 -18.73
N ALA A 118 12.85 -8.59 -18.41
CA ALA A 118 13.38 -9.49 -17.39
C ALA A 118 12.98 -9.06 -15.97
N LEU A 119 12.71 -10.05 -15.11
CA LEU A 119 12.49 -9.86 -13.67
C LEU A 119 13.74 -10.25 -12.88
N PRO A 120 13.93 -9.71 -11.66
CA PRO A 120 14.89 -10.24 -10.71
C PRO A 120 14.63 -11.73 -10.41
N SER A 121 15.60 -12.42 -9.83
CA SER A 121 15.44 -13.82 -9.44
C SER A 121 14.32 -13.97 -8.40
N ALA A 122 13.67 -15.14 -8.38
CA ALA A 122 12.61 -15.46 -7.41
C ALA A 122 13.09 -15.28 -5.96
N ARG A 123 14.36 -15.61 -5.68
CA ARG A 123 14.96 -15.43 -4.34
C ARG A 123 15.03 -13.96 -3.95
N THR A 124 15.48 -13.08 -4.84
CA THR A 124 15.54 -11.63 -4.60
C THR A 124 14.15 -11.06 -4.36
N LEU A 125 13.17 -11.46 -5.18
CA LEU A 125 11.78 -11.03 -5.03
C LEU A 125 11.17 -11.49 -3.70
N ARG A 126 11.49 -12.70 -3.23
CA ARG A 126 11.04 -13.20 -1.92
C ARG A 126 11.61 -12.37 -0.77
N LEU A 127 12.90 -12.04 -0.82
CA LEU A 127 13.54 -11.20 0.21
C LEU A 127 12.90 -9.80 0.25
N LEU A 128 12.67 -9.20 -0.92
CA LEU A 128 12.02 -7.89 -1.02
C LEU A 128 10.57 -7.91 -0.55
N ASN A 129 9.90 -9.06 -0.62
CA ASN A 129 8.52 -9.23 -0.15
C ASN A 129 8.37 -9.09 1.37
N GLU A 130 9.44 -9.25 2.14
CA GLU A 130 9.43 -9.09 3.60
C GLU A 130 9.47 -7.61 4.03
N LEU A 131 9.98 -6.73 3.19
CA LEU A 131 10.13 -5.31 3.51
C LEU A 131 8.80 -4.61 3.86
N PRO A 132 7.68 -4.79 3.13
CA PRO A 132 6.41 -4.14 3.44
C PRO A 132 5.86 -4.51 4.81
N VAL A 133 6.11 -5.71 5.30
CA VAL A 133 5.65 -6.19 6.63
C VAL A 133 6.23 -5.32 7.74
N LEU A 134 7.54 -5.07 7.69
CA LEU A 134 8.25 -4.25 8.69
C LEU A 134 7.80 -2.79 8.64
N LEU A 135 7.65 -2.24 7.42
CA LEU A 135 7.18 -0.87 7.24
C LEU A 135 5.74 -0.70 7.74
N LEU A 136 4.87 -1.66 7.43
CA LEU A 136 3.48 -1.63 7.87
C LEU A 136 3.36 -1.77 9.38
N LEU A 137 4.18 -2.59 10.02
CA LEU A 137 4.23 -2.69 11.49
C LEU A 137 4.51 -1.32 12.10
N GLY A 138 5.49 -0.58 11.56
CA GLY A 138 5.78 0.79 11.98
C GLY A 138 4.62 1.75 11.78
N VAL A 139 3.94 1.68 10.63
CA VAL A 139 2.76 2.51 10.35
C VAL A 139 1.63 2.25 11.34
N ILE A 140 1.34 0.97 11.62
CA ILE A 140 0.30 0.56 12.56
C ILE A 140 0.65 1.02 13.97
N PHE A 141 1.89 0.79 14.41
CA PHE A 141 2.36 1.22 15.73
C PHE A 141 2.19 2.73 15.93
N LEU A 142 2.64 3.54 14.97
CA LEU A 142 2.48 5.00 15.04
C LEU A 142 1.02 5.44 15.06
N ALA A 143 0.16 4.76 14.30
CA ALA A 143 -1.27 5.08 14.24
C ALA A 143 -2.02 4.74 15.54
N VAL A 144 -1.61 3.66 16.22
CA VAL A 144 -2.24 3.16 17.45
C VAL A 144 -1.66 3.85 18.67
N ALA A 145 -0.35 3.82 18.82
CA ALA A 145 0.34 4.32 20.02
C ALA A 145 0.45 5.85 20.05
N LYS A 146 0.58 6.50 18.90
CA LYS A 146 0.76 7.97 18.79
C LYS A 146 1.80 8.50 19.79
N PRO A 147 3.04 7.98 19.77
CA PRO A 147 3.99 8.15 20.88
C PRO A 147 4.54 9.57 21.03
N PHE A 148 4.42 10.43 20.04
CA PHE A 148 4.92 11.82 20.09
C PHE A 148 4.19 12.76 19.13
#